data_de270f2f3fa56ad37c10c8b59fb13edc
#
_entry.id   de270f2f3fa56ad37c10c8b59fb13edc
#
_cell.length_a   1.000
_cell.length_b   1.000
_cell.length_c   1.000
_cell.angle_alpha   90.00
_cell.angle_beta   90.00
_cell.angle_gamma   90.00
#
_symmetry.space_group_name_H-M   'P 1'
#
loop_
_entity.id
_entity.type
_entity.pdbx_description
1 polymer ?
#
loop_
_entity_poly.entity_id
_entity_poly.type
_entity_poly.pdbx_seq_one_letter_code
_entity_poly.pdbx_strand_id
1 'polypeptide(L)'
;MDEQKMPRRPRRSSTEEQPRNESLVYGKNPVTELLKSGSGVDTVLIAEGMVPAVAAYYTAMAKEAGATVKRVHPNKLRLMTGTESHQGVAAFASEIEYATVEDLLAAAKAKGEPPFLVLSDGIEDPHNLGAVMRSALLCGAHGIVIPKRGGASVTPT
;
A
#
# COMPACT_ATOMS: atom_id res chain seq x y z
N MET A 1 -41.97 -33.86 -22.97
CA MET A 1 -40.94 -33.82 -21.90
C MET A 1 -40.15 -32.55 -22.10
N ASP A 2 -40.59 -31.47 -21.45
CA ASP A 2 -39.95 -30.14 -21.55
C ASP A 2 -38.81 -30.05 -20.53
N GLU A 3 -37.60 -29.96 -21.05
CA GLU A 3 -36.40 -29.65 -20.23
C GLU A 3 -36.40 -28.19 -19.87
N GLN A 4 -36.83 -27.87 -18.64
CA GLN A 4 -36.77 -26.53 -18.06
C GLN A 4 -35.31 -26.12 -17.82
N LYS A 5 -34.79 -25.28 -18.73
CA LYS A 5 -33.48 -24.65 -18.68
C LYS A 5 -33.47 -23.62 -17.54
N MET A 6 -32.87 -23.97 -16.39
CA MET A 6 -32.70 -23.05 -15.26
C MET A 6 -31.92 -21.82 -15.68
N PRO A 7 -32.32 -20.60 -15.27
CA PRO A 7 -31.57 -19.39 -15.53
C PRO A 7 -30.27 -19.39 -14.74
N ARG A 8 -29.14 -19.19 -15.44
CA ARG A 8 -27.82 -19.00 -14.82
C ARG A 8 -27.84 -17.74 -13.94
N ARG A 9 -27.53 -17.89 -12.65
CA ARG A 9 -27.30 -16.77 -11.74
C ARG A 9 -26.24 -15.84 -12.32
N PRO A 10 -26.45 -14.50 -12.31
CA PRO A 10 -25.42 -13.57 -12.72
C PRO A 10 -24.20 -13.71 -11.80
N ARG A 11 -23.02 -13.83 -12.39
CA ARG A 11 -21.74 -13.73 -11.68
C ARG A 11 -21.72 -12.38 -10.96
N ARG A 12 -21.68 -12.39 -9.66
CA ARG A 12 -21.37 -11.19 -8.85
C ARG A 12 -20.02 -10.69 -9.36
N SER A 13 -20.03 -9.50 -9.95
CA SER A 13 -18.82 -8.72 -10.19
C SER A 13 -18.14 -8.54 -8.84
N SER A 14 -16.86 -8.94 -8.76
CA SER A 14 -16.00 -8.59 -7.65
C SER A 14 -15.99 -7.05 -7.57
N THR A 15 -16.74 -6.52 -6.63
CA THR A 15 -16.63 -5.12 -6.23
C THR A 15 -15.23 -4.99 -5.67
N GLU A 16 -14.31 -4.41 -6.44
CA GLU A 16 -13.01 -4.00 -5.94
C GLU A 16 -13.28 -3.02 -4.79
N GLU A 17 -13.04 -3.47 -3.58
CA GLU A 17 -13.09 -2.62 -2.38
C GLU A 17 -12.13 -1.46 -2.60
N GLN A 18 -12.67 -0.26 -2.68
CA GLN A 18 -11.87 0.95 -2.68
C GLN A 18 -11.18 1.03 -1.31
N PRO A 19 -9.87 1.20 -1.26
CA PRO A 19 -9.16 1.37 0.00
C PRO A 19 -9.72 2.60 0.72
N ARG A 20 -10.38 2.38 1.84
CA ARG A 20 -10.90 3.43 2.70
C ARG A 20 -9.76 3.88 3.61
N ASN A 21 -9.39 5.14 3.55
CA ASN A 21 -8.44 5.87 4.41
C ASN A 21 -6.99 6.02 3.92
N GLU A 22 -6.68 5.85 2.66
CA GLU A 22 -5.40 6.28 2.14
C GLU A 22 -5.53 7.69 1.57
N SER A 23 -4.66 8.60 1.95
CA SER A 23 -4.59 9.95 1.39
C SER A 23 -4.15 9.85 -0.09
N LEU A 24 -5.08 10.04 -1.02
CA LEU A 24 -4.81 9.97 -2.46
C LEU A 24 -4.23 11.30 -2.95
N VAL A 25 -2.96 11.31 -3.29
CA VAL A 25 -2.25 12.43 -3.91
C VAL A 25 -2.16 12.19 -5.42
N TYR A 26 -2.47 13.18 -6.24
CA TYR A 26 -2.46 13.03 -7.70
C TYR A 26 -1.84 14.25 -8.42
N GLY A 27 -1.38 14.01 -9.63
CA GLY A 27 -0.66 14.99 -10.44
C GLY A 27 0.87 14.87 -10.30
N LYS A 28 1.57 15.30 -11.35
CA LYS A 28 3.02 15.10 -11.46
C LYS A 28 3.81 15.72 -10.31
N ASN A 29 3.56 17.00 -10.01
CA ASN A 29 4.32 17.70 -8.98
C ASN A 29 4.02 17.19 -7.58
N PRO A 30 2.74 17.07 -7.13
CA PRO A 30 2.43 16.55 -5.79
C PRO A 30 2.96 15.14 -5.55
N VAL A 31 2.82 14.24 -6.53
CA VAL A 31 3.35 12.88 -6.41
C VAL A 31 4.88 12.87 -6.35
N THR A 32 5.56 13.74 -7.11
CA THR A 32 7.02 13.87 -7.05
C THR A 32 7.47 14.38 -5.67
N GLU A 33 6.79 15.37 -5.13
CA GLU A 33 7.09 15.89 -3.78
C GLU A 33 6.86 14.85 -2.71
N LEU A 34 5.74 14.13 -2.76
CA LEU A 34 5.44 13.04 -1.85
C LEU A 34 6.52 11.95 -1.87
N LEU A 35 6.95 11.52 -3.06
CA LEU A 35 8.00 10.50 -3.21
C LEU A 35 9.38 10.98 -2.74
N LYS A 36 9.65 12.30 -2.76
CA LYS A 36 10.90 12.89 -2.29
C LYS A 36 10.91 13.21 -0.79
N SER A 37 9.75 13.40 -0.19
CA SER A 37 9.64 13.83 1.21
C SER A 37 10.09 12.77 2.22
N GLY A 38 10.24 11.52 1.80
CA GLY A 38 10.49 10.38 2.69
C GLY A 38 9.26 9.92 3.46
N SER A 39 8.10 10.57 3.27
CA SER A 39 6.83 10.10 3.80
C SER A 39 6.47 8.74 3.19
N GLY A 40 5.85 7.88 3.97
CA GLY A 40 5.46 6.56 3.50
C GLY A 40 4.55 6.65 2.26
N VAL A 41 4.84 5.85 1.25
CA VAL A 41 4.01 5.71 0.05
C VAL A 41 3.78 4.23 -0.20
N ASP A 42 2.52 3.81 -0.19
CA ASP A 42 2.19 2.40 -0.38
C ASP A 42 2.13 2.02 -1.86
N THR A 43 1.40 2.79 -2.64
CA THR A 43 1.18 2.45 -4.05
C THR A 43 1.22 3.70 -4.93
N VAL A 44 1.93 3.60 -6.04
CA VAL A 44 1.92 4.60 -7.12
C VAL A 44 1.16 4.03 -8.31
N LEU A 45 0.13 4.75 -8.73
CA LEU A 45 -0.69 4.44 -9.89
C LEU A 45 -0.20 5.23 -11.09
N ILE A 46 0.10 4.54 -12.19
CA ILE A 46 0.56 5.15 -13.44
C ILE A 46 -0.40 4.78 -14.55
N ALA A 47 -0.90 5.79 -15.26
CA ALA A 47 -1.81 5.58 -16.38
C ALA A 47 -1.18 4.74 -17.49
N GLU A 48 -1.94 3.79 -18.02
CA GLU A 48 -1.62 3.15 -19.30
C GLU A 48 -1.59 4.21 -20.41
N GLY A 49 -0.60 4.11 -21.31
CA GLY A 49 -0.41 5.11 -22.36
C GLY A 49 0.39 6.36 -21.98
N MET A 50 0.84 6.47 -20.70
CA MET A 50 1.81 7.51 -20.33
C MET A 50 3.10 7.36 -21.12
N VAL A 51 3.72 8.49 -21.50
CA VAL A 51 5.02 8.54 -22.20
C VAL A 51 6.03 7.63 -21.46
N PRO A 52 6.67 6.68 -22.16
CA PRO A 52 7.52 5.66 -21.52
C PRO A 52 8.59 6.21 -20.60
N ALA A 53 9.25 7.33 -21.00
CA ALA A 53 10.28 7.97 -20.19
C ALA A 53 9.71 8.53 -18.86
N VAL A 54 8.51 9.11 -18.88
CA VAL A 54 7.85 9.65 -17.70
C VAL A 54 7.38 8.51 -16.79
N ALA A 55 6.86 7.45 -17.37
CA ALA A 55 6.45 6.28 -16.63
C ALA A 55 7.64 5.57 -15.95
N ALA A 56 8.78 5.49 -16.64
CA ALA A 56 10.03 4.95 -16.07
C ALA A 56 10.54 5.80 -14.90
N TYR A 57 10.47 7.13 -15.03
CA TYR A 57 10.84 8.05 -13.97
C TYR A 57 10.04 7.80 -12.68
N TYR A 58 8.69 7.77 -12.75
CA TYR A 58 7.85 7.50 -11.58
C TYR A 58 8.02 6.08 -11.05
N THR A 59 8.31 5.11 -11.93
CA THR A 59 8.60 3.74 -11.51
C THR A 59 9.90 3.66 -10.70
N ALA A 60 10.94 4.38 -11.11
CA ALA A 60 12.21 4.43 -10.40
C ALA A 60 12.02 5.10 -9.02
N MET A 61 11.41 6.28 -8.98
CA MET A 61 11.15 6.99 -7.73
C MET A 61 10.30 6.18 -6.75
N ALA A 62 9.24 5.52 -7.24
CA ALA A 62 8.39 4.66 -6.41
C ALA A 62 9.20 3.48 -5.83
N LYS A 63 10.09 2.89 -6.62
CA LYS A 63 10.97 1.81 -6.13
C LYS A 63 11.94 2.29 -5.05
N GLU A 64 12.51 3.47 -5.19
CA GLU A 64 13.38 4.09 -4.17
C GLU A 64 12.60 4.35 -2.87
N ALA A 65 11.38 4.87 -2.98
CA ALA A 65 10.49 5.07 -1.84
C ALA A 65 9.92 3.75 -1.24
N GLY A 66 10.17 2.59 -1.89
CA GLY A 66 9.64 1.31 -1.44
C GLY A 66 8.19 1.06 -1.81
N ALA A 67 7.58 1.92 -2.62
CA ALA A 67 6.18 1.83 -3.03
C ALA A 67 5.94 0.77 -4.11
N THR A 68 4.75 0.19 -4.10
CA THR A 68 4.27 -0.68 -5.17
C THR A 68 3.83 0.14 -6.38
N VAL A 69 4.19 -0.28 -7.58
CA VAL A 69 3.76 0.38 -8.83
C VAL A 69 2.69 -0.44 -9.51
N LYS A 70 1.55 0.20 -9.81
CA LYS A 70 0.44 -0.41 -10.57
C LYS A 70 0.15 0.40 -11.82
N ARG A 71 0.02 -0.28 -12.97
CA ARG A 71 -0.49 0.32 -14.20
C ARG A 71 -2.00 0.24 -14.20
N VAL A 72 -2.65 1.35 -14.51
CA VAL A 72 -4.11 1.44 -14.49
C VAL A 72 -4.63 2.20 -15.70
N HIS A 73 -5.84 1.88 -16.15
CA HIS A 73 -6.49 2.60 -17.22
C HIS A 73 -6.76 4.06 -16.79
N PRO A 74 -6.59 5.09 -17.67
CA PRO A 74 -6.80 6.50 -17.33
C PRO A 74 -8.17 6.79 -16.70
N ASN A 75 -9.22 6.13 -17.14
CA ASN A 75 -10.55 6.26 -16.56
C ASN A 75 -10.62 5.84 -15.09
N LYS A 76 -9.83 4.85 -14.69
CA LYS A 76 -9.74 4.44 -13.26
C LYS A 76 -9.14 5.58 -12.43
N LEU A 77 -8.07 6.22 -12.91
CA LEU A 77 -7.50 7.40 -12.23
C LEU A 77 -8.52 8.53 -12.12
N ARG A 78 -9.23 8.84 -13.21
CA ARG A 78 -10.28 9.87 -13.21
C ARG A 78 -11.37 9.58 -12.18
N LEU A 79 -11.85 8.34 -12.09
CA LEU A 79 -12.85 7.93 -11.11
C LEU A 79 -12.34 8.06 -9.68
N MET A 80 -11.08 7.70 -9.42
CA MET A 80 -10.48 7.75 -8.09
C MET A 80 -10.15 9.17 -7.63
N THR A 81 -9.68 10.04 -8.55
CA THR A 81 -9.29 11.42 -8.24
C THR A 81 -10.43 12.43 -8.37
N GLY A 82 -11.53 12.04 -9.00
CA GLY A 82 -12.66 12.93 -9.30
C GLY A 82 -12.36 14.02 -10.34
N THR A 83 -11.20 13.98 -11.00
CA THR A 83 -10.75 15.00 -11.94
C THR A 83 -9.95 14.40 -13.09
N GLU A 84 -9.90 15.10 -14.22
CA GLU A 84 -9.01 14.77 -15.33
C GLU A 84 -7.61 15.37 -15.17
N SER A 85 -7.42 16.27 -14.20
CA SER A 85 -6.14 16.94 -13.94
C SER A 85 -5.09 16.07 -13.25
N HIS A 86 -5.35 14.75 -13.11
CA HIS A 86 -4.43 13.81 -12.49
C HIS A 86 -3.12 13.59 -13.28
N GLN A 87 -3.02 14.10 -14.50
CA GLN A 87 -1.80 14.06 -15.34
C GLN A 87 -1.22 12.63 -15.53
N GLY A 88 -2.04 11.61 -15.34
CA GLY A 88 -1.66 10.21 -15.52
C GLY A 88 -0.95 9.57 -14.32
N VAL A 89 -0.80 10.25 -13.19
CA VAL A 89 -0.15 9.70 -12.00
C VAL A 89 -0.91 10.06 -10.73
N ALA A 90 -1.01 9.08 -9.83
CA ALA A 90 -1.50 9.26 -8.48
C ALA A 90 -0.73 8.34 -7.52
N ALA A 91 -0.73 8.66 -6.24
CA ALA A 91 -0.09 7.86 -5.20
C ALA A 91 -0.97 7.83 -3.95
N PHE A 92 -1.00 6.70 -3.29
CA PHE A 92 -1.54 6.58 -1.94
C PHE A 92 -0.41 6.84 -0.94
N ALA A 93 -0.55 7.94 -0.21
CA ALA A 93 0.31 8.22 0.92
C ALA A 93 -0.07 7.29 2.07
N SER A 94 0.93 6.63 2.67
CA SER A 94 0.74 5.89 3.90
C SER A 94 0.58 6.86 5.06
N GLU A 95 -0.42 6.66 5.89
CA GLU A 95 -0.56 7.40 7.16
C GLU A 95 0.34 6.83 8.25
N ILE A 96 1.04 5.73 7.95
CA ILE A 96 1.87 5.00 8.90
C ILE A 96 3.34 5.34 8.65
N GLU A 97 3.96 5.92 9.65
CA GLU A 97 5.40 6.08 9.69
C GLU A 97 6.05 4.76 10.11
N TYR A 98 6.91 4.23 9.25
CA TYR A 98 7.69 3.04 9.56
C TYR A 98 8.97 3.44 10.29
N ALA A 99 9.21 2.80 11.44
CA ALA A 99 10.46 2.93 12.18
C ALA A 99 11.56 2.06 11.53
N THR A 100 12.81 2.42 11.76
CA THR A 100 13.96 1.56 11.43
C THR A 100 14.16 0.50 12.50
N VAL A 101 14.93 -0.55 12.19
CA VAL A 101 15.31 -1.56 13.20
C VAL A 101 16.12 -0.92 14.33
N GLU A 102 16.96 0.05 13.99
CA GLU A 102 17.75 0.82 14.93
C GLU A 102 16.87 1.59 15.92
N ASP A 103 15.77 2.19 15.45
CA ASP A 103 14.80 2.89 16.30
C ASP A 103 14.13 1.93 17.29
N LEU A 104 13.77 0.73 16.84
CA LEU A 104 13.17 -0.31 17.69
C LEU A 104 14.15 -0.80 18.77
N LEU A 105 15.41 -1.00 18.41
CA LEU A 105 16.46 -1.36 19.37
C LEU A 105 16.73 -0.23 20.38
N ALA A 106 16.72 1.01 19.92
CA ALA A 106 16.87 2.18 20.79
C ALA A 106 15.69 2.30 21.77
N ALA A 107 14.47 2.01 21.33
CA ALA A 107 13.28 2.02 22.17
C ALA A 107 13.35 0.95 23.28
N ALA A 108 13.81 -0.27 22.96
CA ALA A 108 14.03 -1.32 23.95
C ALA A 108 15.08 -0.91 24.99
N LYS A 109 16.21 -0.37 24.52
CA LYS A 109 17.28 0.13 25.38
C LYS A 109 16.82 1.24 26.31
N ALA A 110 16.00 2.16 25.81
CA ALA A 110 15.45 3.26 26.60
C ALA A 110 14.54 2.78 27.75
N LYS A 111 13.85 1.63 27.56
CA LYS A 111 13.05 0.95 28.57
C LYS A 111 13.90 0.11 29.54
N GLY A 112 15.17 -0.10 29.24
CA GLY A 112 16.04 -1.00 30.04
C GLY A 112 15.68 -2.48 29.87
N GLU A 113 15.03 -2.83 28.76
CA GLU A 113 14.53 -4.18 28.48
C GLU A 113 15.34 -4.85 27.37
N PRO A 114 15.50 -6.19 27.40
CA PRO A 114 16.05 -6.93 26.26
C PRO A 114 15.18 -6.70 25.01
N PRO A 115 15.77 -6.47 23.82
CA PRO A 115 14.97 -6.22 22.62
C PRO A 115 14.17 -7.48 22.24
N PHE A 116 12.86 -7.31 22.11
CA PHE A 116 11.95 -8.33 21.61
C PHE A 116 11.31 -7.82 20.31
N LEU A 117 11.77 -8.34 19.18
CA LEU A 117 11.27 -8.02 17.84
C LEU A 117 10.64 -9.25 17.19
N VAL A 118 9.53 -9.05 16.52
CA VAL A 118 8.86 -10.09 15.74
C VAL A 118 9.19 -9.87 14.26
N LEU A 119 9.81 -10.84 13.61
CA LEU A 119 10.06 -10.83 12.18
C LEU A 119 8.93 -11.57 11.47
N SER A 120 8.23 -10.87 10.60
CA SER A 120 7.11 -11.41 9.84
C SER A 120 7.49 -11.45 8.37
N ASP A 121 7.72 -12.64 7.83
CA ASP A 121 8.06 -12.88 6.44
C ASP A 121 6.94 -13.65 5.73
N GLY A 122 6.65 -13.29 4.46
CA GLY A 122 5.69 -14.00 3.62
C GLY A 122 4.21 -13.85 4.01
N ILE A 123 3.84 -12.90 4.89
CA ILE A 123 2.43 -12.59 5.16
C ILE A 123 1.91 -11.67 4.05
N GLU A 124 0.95 -12.16 3.26
CA GLU A 124 0.36 -11.43 2.14
C GLU A 124 -0.99 -10.78 2.50
N ASP A 125 -1.71 -11.34 3.49
CA ASP A 125 -3.01 -10.84 3.91
C ASP A 125 -2.88 -9.82 5.05
N PRO A 126 -3.38 -8.57 4.86
CA PRO A 126 -3.37 -7.52 5.88
C PRO A 126 -4.08 -7.92 7.18
N HIS A 127 -5.15 -8.71 7.13
CA HIS A 127 -5.86 -9.20 8.32
C HIS A 127 -4.97 -10.12 9.18
N ASN A 128 -4.20 -11.00 8.53
CA ASN A 128 -3.25 -11.87 9.22
C ASN A 128 -2.11 -11.06 9.83
N LEU A 129 -1.57 -10.07 9.08
CA LEU A 129 -0.57 -9.17 9.61
C LEU A 129 -1.11 -8.41 10.83
N GLY A 130 -2.33 -7.88 10.76
CA GLY A 130 -2.98 -7.20 11.88
C GLY A 130 -3.16 -8.11 13.10
N ALA A 131 -3.46 -9.40 12.90
CA ALA A 131 -3.56 -10.36 14.01
C ALA A 131 -2.19 -10.59 14.68
N VAL A 132 -1.13 -10.75 13.89
CA VAL A 132 0.25 -10.87 14.39
C VAL A 132 0.66 -9.61 15.15
N MET A 133 0.35 -8.42 14.62
CA MET A 133 0.66 -7.14 15.28
C MET A 133 -0.01 -7.03 16.65
N ARG A 134 -1.31 -7.35 16.75
CA ARG A 134 -2.03 -7.35 18.04
C ARG A 134 -1.41 -8.32 19.02
N SER A 135 -1.09 -9.54 18.59
CA SER A 135 -0.47 -10.55 19.45
C SER A 135 0.92 -10.12 19.93
N ALA A 136 1.76 -9.59 19.02
CA ALA A 136 3.07 -9.08 19.35
C ALA A 136 3.01 -7.94 20.38
N LEU A 137 2.08 -7.00 20.22
CA LEU A 137 1.85 -5.90 21.16
C LEU A 137 1.47 -6.43 22.53
N LEU A 138 0.54 -7.38 22.62
CA LEU A 138 0.10 -7.99 23.88
C LEU A 138 1.22 -8.78 24.57
N CYS A 139 2.14 -9.37 23.80
CA CYS A 139 3.32 -10.05 24.32
C CYS A 139 4.45 -9.10 24.72
N GLY A 140 4.30 -7.79 24.56
CA GLY A 140 5.31 -6.79 24.90
C GLY A 140 6.43 -6.67 23.88
N ALA A 141 6.21 -7.02 22.62
CA ALA A 141 7.19 -6.79 21.57
C ALA A 141 7.43 -5.29 21.35
N HIS A 142 8.70 -4.93 21.12
CA HIS A 142 9.11 -3.55 20.84
C HIS A 142 8.81 -3.13 19.40
N GLY A 143 8.55 -4.10 18.54
CA GLY A 143 8.15 -3.83 17.16
C GLY A 143 8.05 -5.09 16.30
N ILE A 144 7.49 -4.90 15.11
CA ILE A 144 7.40 -5.93 14.08
C ILE A 144 8.18 -5.47 12.86
N VAL A 145 9.04 -6.35 12.38
CA VAL A 145 9.79 -6.15 11.14
C VAL A 145 9.07 -6.88 10.01
N ILE A 146 8.70 -6.16 8.98
CA ILE A 146 8.04 -6.69 7.79
C ILE A 146 8.90 -6.45 6.54
N PRO A 147 8.78 -7.29 5.50
CA PRO A 147 9.49 -7.08 4.25
C PRO A 147 9.08 -5.76 3.59
N LYS A 148 10.04 -5.02 3.08
CA LYS A 148 9.79 -3.78 2.32
C LYS A 148 9.02 -4.03 1.01
N ARG A 149 9.04 -5.28 0.49
CA ARG A 149 8.38 -5.70 -0.75
C ARG A 149 7.87 -7.13 -0.62
N GLY A 150 6.76 -7.44 -1.31
CA GLY A 150 6.24 -8.81 -1.41
C GLY A 150 5.47 -9.29 -0.17
N GLY A 151 5.07 -8.40 0.72
CA GLY A 151 4.24 -8.71 1.88
C GLY A 151 3.03 -7.77 1.99
N ALA A 152 2.17 -8.05 2.96
CA ALA A 152 1.07 -7.17 3.32
C ALA A 152 1.61 -5.84 3.85
N SER A 153 0.99 -4.73 3.45
CA SER A 153 1.18 -3.42 4.07
C SER A 153 0.22 -3.24 5.25
N VAL A 154 0.61 -2.40 6.20
CA VAL A 154 -0.27 -2.04 7.32
C VAL A 154 -1.30 -1.04 6.80
N THR A 155 -2.57 -1.40 6.89
CA THR A 155 -3.69 -0.52 6.55
C THR A 155 -4.50 -0.22 7.80
N PRO A 156 -5.03 1.01 7.97
CA PRO A 156 -5.99 1.32 9.02
C PRO A 156 -7.24 0.44 8.84
N THR A 157 -7.63 -0.32 9.85
CA THR A 157 -8.85 -1.15 9.88
C THR A 157 -9.87 -0.57 10.82
#